data_4526386dc15e761e9fb9697e8b5f567e
#
_entry.id   4526386dc15e761e9fb9697e8b5f567e
#
_cell.length_a   1.000
_cell.length_b   1.000
_cell.length_c   1.000
_cell.angle_alpha   90.00
_cell.angle_beta   90.00
_cell.angle_gamma   90.00
#
_symmetry.space_group_name_H-M   'P 1'
#
loop_
_entity.id
_entity.type
_entity.pdbx_description
1 polymer ?
#
loop_
_entity_poly.entity_id
_entity_poly.type
_entity_poly.pdbx_seq_one_letter_code
_entity_poly.pdbx_strand_id
1 'polypeptide(L)'
;MVTDAFRRGFPDRWQSISIEDMPIPERLNPSFASARPPEVDFIEEAHKRLIVALDVPDAASAAELVGQLEKSCHWFKVGLELFVAAGPAFVEMLAARGHSVFLDLKLYDIPNTVAGAVRSATALGVKMMTLHASGGPAMLSAARAALDGVADPPELLAVTVLTSLDQAQVAAVGLNRSPAEQVELLARMGLGAGMRGFVCSPLEVASLRALTGPEGILVVPGIRPAGAATGDQKRIATPTKALRQGASYLVVGRPITQASDPAEAAEAILQEMAAALNS
;
A
#
# COMPACT_ATOMS: atom_id res chain seq x y z
N MET A 1 7.45 -35.38 -31.66
CA MET A 1 7.20 -36.43 -30.65
C MET A 1 6.82 -35.77 -29.32
N VAL A 2 5.59 -35.31 -29.18
CA VAL A 2 5.00 -34.80 -27.92
C VAL A 2 3.53 -35.24 -27.94
N THR A 3 3.24 -36.51 -27.68
CA THR A 3 1.89 -37.01 -27.84
C THR A 3 1.41 -38.02 -26.81
N ASP A 4 2.22 -38.52 -25.89
CA ASP A 4 1.77 -39.62 -25.02
C ASP A 4 1.56 -39.27 -23.54
N ALA A 5 1.98 -38.09 -23.10
CA ALA A 5 1.77 -37.68 -21.69
C ALA A 5 0.42 -37.00 -21.44
N PHE A 6 -0.25 -36.52 -22.48
CA PHE A 6 -1.48 -35.72 -22.33
C PHE A 6 -2.79 -36.56 -22.30
N ARG A 7 -2.72 -37.84 -22.65
CA ARG A 7 -3.92 -38.70 -22.82
C ARG A 7 -4.38 -39.43 -21.55
N ARG A 8 -3.69 -39.38 -20.44
CA ARG A 8 -3.98 -40.22 -19.25
C ARG A 8 -4.96 -39.62 -18.22
N GLY A 9 -5.64 -38.54 -18.55
CA GLY A 9 -6.53 -37.87 -17.59
C GLY A 9 -7.98 -37.69 -18.03
N PHE A 10 -8.38 -38.21 -19.22
CA PHE A 10 -9.73 -38.00 -19.72
C PHE A 10 -10.58 -39.30 -19.72
N PRO A 11 -11.91 -39.20 -19.51
CA PRO A 11 -12.81 -40.33 -19.59
C PRO A 11 -12.76 -41.00 -20.99
N ASP A 12 -12.95 -42.32 -21.07
CA ASP A 12 -12.77 -43.16 -22.26
C ASP A 12 -13.52 -42.68 -23.51
N ARG A 13 -14.60 -41.94 -23.38
CA ARG A 13 -15.40 -41.40 -24.50
C ARG A 13 -14.66 -40.32 -25.34
N TRP A 14 -13.53 -39.83 -24.89
CA TRP A 14 -12.75 -38.76 -25.57
C TRP A 14 -11.48 -39.27 -26.22
N GLN A 15 -11.16 -40.55 -26.07
CA GLN A 15 -9.92 -41.14 -26.59
C GLN A 15 -9.94 -41.46 -28.09
N SER A 16 -11.13 -41.44 -28.74
CA SER A 16 -11.33 -41.83 -30.14
C SER A 16 -11.63 -40.68 -31.09
N ILE A 17 -11.63 -39.43 -30.65
CA ILE A 17 -11.91 -38.27 -31.51
C ILE A 17 -10.59 -37.77 -32.09
N SER A 18 -10.45 -37.80 -33.42
CA SER A 18 -9.37 -37.16 -34.14
C SER A 18 -9.53 -35.62 -34.05
N ILE A 19 -8.44 -34.89 -33.98
CA ILE A 19 -8.42 -33.40 -33.99
C ILE A 19 -9.09 -32.88 -35.29
N GLU A 20 -9.11 -33.65 -36.35
CA GLU A 20 -9.71 -33.32 -37.64
C GLU A 20 -11.24 -33.43 -37.64
N ASP A 21 -11.81 -34.15 -36.68
CA ASP A 21 -13.29 -34.39 -36.57
C ASP A 21 -13.95 -33.42 -35.56
N MET A 22 -13.20 -32.50 -34.95
CA MET A 22 -13.81 -31.49 -34.08
C MET A 22 -14.52 -30.43 -34.93
N PRO A 23 -15.83 -30.19 -34.70
CA PRO A 23 -16.54 -29.13 -35.42
C PRO A 23 -15.85 -27.80 -35.13
N ILE A 24 -15.38 -27.13 -36.17
CA ILE A 24 -14.92 -25.75 -36.08
C ILE A 24 -16.11 -24.93 -35.58
N PRO A 25 -16.07 -24.26 -34.43
CA PRO A 25 -17.16 -23.42 -34.00
C PRO A 25 -17.41 -22.39 -35.09
N GLU A 26 -18.68 -22.34 -35.56
CA GLU A 26 -19.16 -21.33 -36.52
C GLU A 26 -18.62 -19.98 -36.14
N ARG A 27 -18.08 -19.28 -37.14
CA ARG A 27 -17.44 -17.97 -37.08
C ARG A 27 -17.95 -17.10 -35.93
N LEU A 28 -17.09 -16.77 -34.99
CA LEU A 28 -17.37 -15.79 -33.94
C LEU A 28 -18.08 -14.59 -34.59
N ASN A 29 -19.28 -14.33 -34.14
CA ASN A 29 -20.10 -13.22 -34.58
C ASN A 29 -19.28 -11.92 -34.47
N PRO A 30 -19.10 -11.12 -35.52
CA PRO A 30 -18.27 -9.91 -35.48
C PRO A 30 -18.81 -8.84 -34.51
N SER A 31 -19.91 -9.05 -33.83
CA SER A 31 -20.45 -8.14 -32.83
C SER A 31 -19.66 -8.12 -31.48
N PHE A 32 -18.69 -9.04 -31.26
CA PHE A 32 -17.79 -8.98 -30.10
C PHE A 32 -16.57 -8.06 -30.28
N ALA A 33 -16.41 -7.45 -31.45
CA ALA A 33 -15.24 -6.67 -31.82
C ALA A 33 -15.42 -5.17 -31.61
N SER A 34 -15.98 -4.69 -30.48
CA SER A 34 -15.84 -3.26 -30.11
C SER A 34 -16.30 -2.89 -28.70
N ALA A 35 -16.15 -3.75 -27.71
CA ALA A 35 -16.09 -3.20 -26.36
C ALA A 35 -14.71 -2.53 -26.24
N ARG A 36 -14.64 -1.18 -26.38
CA ARG A 36 -13.48 -0.45 -25.89
C ARG A 36 -13.21 -0.92 -24.45
N PRO A 37 -11.95 -1.20 -24.08
CA PRO A 37 -11.66 -1.40 -22.67
C PRO A 37 -12.28 -0.21 -21.90
N PRO A 38 -12.85 -0.44 -20.70
CA PRO A 38 -13.44 0.65 -19.92
C PRO A 38 -12.41 1.78 -19.85
N GLU A 39 -12.83 2.99 -20.20
CA GLU A 39 -11.99 4.18 -20.14
C GLU A 39 -11.54 4.32 -18.68
N VAL A 40 -10.24 4.25 -18.43
CA VAL A 40 -9.71 4.34 -17.06
C VAL A 40 -9.92 5.78 -16.60
N ASP A 41 -10.73 5.97 -15.58
CA ASP A 41 -10.83 7.26 -14.90
C ASP A 41 -9.62 7.44 -13.98
N PHE A 42 -8.62 8.15 -14.47
CA PHE A 42 -7.37 8.39 -13.75
C PHE A 42 -7.55 9.23 -12.49
N ILE A 43 -8.62 10.04 -12.40
CA ILE A 43 -8.93 10.77 -11.19
C ILE A 43 -9.48 9.82 -10.11
N GLU A 44 -10.35 8.89 -10.48
CA GLU A 44 -10.82 7.85 -9.58
C GLU A 44 -9.66 6.96 -9.10
N GLU A 45 -8.72 6.61 -9.98
CA GLU A 45 -7.51 5.88 -9.61
C GLU A 45 -6.61 6.68 -8.67
N ALA A 46 -6.50 8.00 -8.82
CA ALA A 46 -5.77 8.85 -7.90
C ALA A 46 -6.42 8.87 -6.50
N HIS A 47 -7.75 8.97 -6.42
CA HIS A 47 -8.50 8.89 -5.16
C HIS A 47 -8.23 7.59 -4.40
N LYS A 48 -8.08 6.47 -5.08
CA LYS A 48 -7.78 5.16 -4.48
C LYS A 48 -6.36 5.09 -3.91
N ARG A 49 -5.44 5.97 -4.33
CA ARG A 49 -4.01 5.92 -4.01
C ARG A 49 -3.52 7.04 -3.11
N LEU A 50 -4.32 8.07 -2.86
CA LEU A 50 -3.98 9.15 -1.93
C LEU A 50 -4.39 8.77 -0.51
N ILE A 51 -3.43 8.78 0.43
CA ILE A 51 -3.64 8.59 1.86
C ILE A 51 -3.34 9.90 2.58
N VAL A 52 -4.31 10.47 3.27
CA VAL A 52 -4.09 11.68 4.09
C VAL A 52 -3.65 11.28 5.49
N ALA A 53 -2.50 11.80 5.94
CA ALA A 53 -2.01 11.56 7.28
C ALA A 53 -2.66 12.54 8.28
N LEU A 54 -3.46 12.00 9.20
CA LEU A 54 -4.09 12.75 10.29
C LEU A 54 -3.11 12.92 11.45
N ASP A 55 -2.01 13.64 11.18
CA ASP A 55 -0.98 13.93 12.20
C ASP A 55 -1.40 15.22 12.94
N VAL A 56 -2.42 15.10 13.82
CA VAL A 56 -3.04 16.16 14.62
C VAL A 56 -3.18 15.70 16.07
N PRO A 57 -3.21 16.63 17.05
CA PRO A 57 -3.03 16.29 18.47
C PRO A 57 -4.25 15.66 19.14
N ASP A 58 -5.45 15.72 18.54
CA ASP A 58 -6.68 15.26 19.18
C ASP A 58 -7.77 14.80 18.19
N ALA A 59 -8.76 14.09 18.71
CA ALA A 59 -9.86 13.54 17.95
C ALA A 59 -10.77 14.60 17.32
N ALA A 60 -10.96 15.76 17.96
CA ALA A 60 -11.85 16.81 17.45
C ALA A 60 -11.25 17.44 16.20
N SER A 61 -9.96 17.83 16.26
CA SER A 61 -9.20 18.35 15.11
C SER A 61 -9.17 17.35 13.97
N ALA A 62 -8.98 16.06 14.28
CA ALA A 62 -8.99 15.01 13.27
C ALA A 62 -10.37 14.84 12.61
N ALA A 63 -11.45 14.87 13.39
CA ALA A 63 -12.82 14.74 12.87
C ALA A 63 -13.22 15.94 12.00
N GLU A 64 -12.81 17.15 12.38
CA GLU A 64 -13.02 18.36 11.57
C GLU A 64 -12.31 18.24 10.21
N LEU A 65 -11.05 17.86 10.22
CA LEU A 65 -10.25 17.66 9.00
C LEU A 65 -10.84 16.58 8.09
N VAL A 66 -11.29 15.45 8.64
CA VAL A 66 -11.97 14.40 7.89
C VAL A 66 -13.25 14.95 7.25
N GLY A 67 -14.06 15.73 7.98
CA GLY A 67 -15.27 16.34 7.45
C GLY A 67 -15.01 17.29 6.27
N GLN A 68 -13.87 17.99 6.26
CA GLN A 68 -13.46 18.84 5.13
C GLN A 68 -13.00 18.01 3.91
N LEU A 69 -12.47 16.81 4.13
CA LEU A 69 -11.82 15.98 3.11
C LEU A 69 -12.67 14.81 2.60
N GLU A 70 -13.77 14.45 3.26
CA GLU A 70 -14.55 13.22 3.00
C GLU A 70 -15.07 13.10 1.56
N LYS A 71 -15.23 14.21 0.84
CA LYS A 71 -15.65 14.21 -0.57
C LYS A 71 -14.51 13.90 -1.55
N SER A 72 -13.27 14.21 -1.16
CA SER A 72 -12.08 14.10 -2.00
C SER A 72 -11.15 12.98 -1.56
N CYS A 73 -11.25 12.48 -0.34
CA CYS A 73 -10.32 11.51 0.21
C CYS A 73 -11.03 10.36 0.90
N HIS A 74 -10.65 9.13 0.54
CA HIS A 74 -11.22 7.91 1.13
C HIS A 74 -10.26 7.23 2.13
N TRP A 75 -8.95 7.50 2.01
CA TRP A 75 -7.93 6.89 2.85
C TRP A 75 -7.39 7.87 3.88
N PHE A 76 -7.44 7.48 5.14
CA PHE A 76 -6.87 8.25 6.24
C PHE A 76 -5.87 7.41 7.04
N LYS A 77 -4.68 7.98 7.28
CA LYS A 77 -3.68 7.37 8.16
C LYS A 77 -3.85 7.89 9.59
N VAL A 78 -4.05 6.98 10.52
CA VAL A 78 -3.99 7.26 11.96
C VAL A 78 -2.61 6.83 12.45
N GLY A 79 -1.79 7.82 12.82
CA GLY A 79 -0.44 7.61 13.35
C GLY A 79 -0.41 7.55 14.87
N LEU A 80 0.82 7.41 15.43
CA LEU A 80 1.03 7.24 16.87
C LEU A 80 0.42 8.36 17.71
N GLU A 81 0.63 9.64 17.32
CA GLU A 81 0.13 10.80 18.09
C GLU A 81 -1.39 10.73 18.24
N LEU A 82 -2.11 10.66 17.14
CA LEU A 82 -3.57 10.64 17.16
C LEU A 82 -4.12 9.36 17.81
N PHE A 83 -3.48 8.20 17.58
CA PHE A 83 -3.93 6.96 18.20
C PHE A 83 -3.76 6.97 19.73
N VAL A 84 -2.66 7.54 20.24
CA VAL A 84 -2.47 7.70 21.70
C VAL A 84 -3.45 8.69 22.29
N ALA A 85 -3.77 9.78 21.59
CA ALA A 85 -4.69 10.80 22.06
C ALA A 85 -6.18 10.37 21.99
N ALA A 86 -6.58 9.67 20.92
CA ALA A 86 -7.98 9.37 20.61
C ALA A 86 -8.37 7.90 20.80
N GLY A 87 -7.38 7.00 20.86
CA GLY A 87 -7.61 5.56 21.07
C GLY A 87 -8.26 4.84 19.89
N PRO A 88 -8.57 3.53 20.11
CA PRO A 88 -9.19 2.68 19.08
C PRO A 88 -10.54 3.18 18.60
N ALA A 89 -11.33 3.82 19.47
CA ALA A 89 -12.67 4.30 19.12
C ALA A 89 -12.69 5.28 17.94
N PHE A 90 -11.63 6.07 17.76
CA PHE A 90 -11.51 6.95 16.61
C PHE A 90 -11.28 6.17 15.29
N VAL A 91 -10.50 5.10 15.35
CA VAL A 91 -10.27 4.18 14.21
C VAL A 91 -11.58 3.50 13.80
N GLU A 92 -12.31 2.95 14.77
CA GLU A 92 -13.62 2.32 14.54
C GLU A 92 -14.63 3.32 13.94
N MET A 93 -14.64 4.56 14.42
CA MET A 93 -15.50 5.62 13.90
C MET A 93 -15.20 5.93 12.42
N LEU A 94 -13.94 6.03 12.02
CA LEU A 94 -13.55 6.22 10.62
C LEU A 94 -14.00 5.04 9.75
N ALA A 95 -13.73 3.81 10.19
CA ALA A 95 -14.12 2.59 9.47
C ALA A 95 -15.65 2.48 9.34
N ALA A 96 -16.41 2.79 10.39
CA ALA A 96 -17.87 2.77 10.38
C ALA A 96 -18.48 3.84 9.44
N ARG A 97 -17.78 4.95 9.18
CA ARG A 97 -18.14 5.95 8.18
C ARG A 97 -17.80 5.55 6.74
N GLY A 98 -17.21 4.36 6.52
CA GLY A 98 -16.84 3.87 5.22
C GLY A 98 -15.45 4.32 4.72
N HIS A 99 -14.66 4.98 5.58
CA HIS A 99 -13.30 5.35 5.23
C HIS A 99 -12.35 4.15 5.33
N SER A 100 -11.38 4.10 4.43
CA SER A 100 -10.28 3.16 4.52
C SER A 100 -9.23 3.67 5.50
N VAL A 101 -8.97 2.90 6.57
CA VAL A 101 -8.04 3.32 7.62
C VAL A 101 -6.69 2.62 7.44
N PHE A 102 -5.64 3.41 7.35
CA PHE A 102 -4.25 2.98 7.48
C PHE A 102 -3.76 3.24 8.89
N LEU A 103 -3.64 2.19 9.72
CA LEU A 103 -3.15 2.27 11.09
C LEU A 103 -1.63 2.20 11.12
N ASP A 104 -0.98 3.34 11.36
CA ASP A 104 0.47 3.49 11.26
C ASP A 104 1.14 3.53 12.65
N LEU A 105 1.12 2.40 13.36
CA LEU A 105 1.70 2.26 14.70
C LEU A 105 3.11 1.67 14.71
N LYS A 106 3.57 1.16 13.58
CA LYS A 106 4.91 0.59 13.42
C LYS A 106 5.22 -0.48 14.49
N LEU A 107 4.32 -1.47 14.61
CA LEU A 107 4.42 -2.54 15.62
C LEU A 107 5.80 -3.18 15.62
N TYR A 108 6.41 -3.27 16.81
CA TYR A 108 7.75 -3.84 16.99
C TYR A 108 7.88 -4.40 18.39
N ASP A 109 7.73 -5.71 18.50
CA ASP A 109 7.79 -6.44 19.77
C ASP A 109 8.08 -7.92 19.47
N ILE A 110 8.11 -8.80 20.47
CA ILE A 110 8.22 -10.24 20.28
C ILE A 110 7.06 -10.78 19.41
N PRO A 111 7.27 -11.89 18.68
CA PRO A 111 6.31 -12.38 17.69
C PRO A 111 4.88 -12.55 18.20
N ASN A 112 4.69 -13.12 19.39
CA ASN A 112 3.37 -13.37 19.96
C ASN A 112 2.62 -12.07 20.29
N THR A 113 3.32 -11.06 20.80
CA THR A 113 2.74 -9.74 21.11
C THR A 113 2.28 -9.05 19.83
N VAL A 114 3.13 -9.04 18.78
CA VAL A 114 2.78 -8.44 17.49
C VAL A 114 1.59 -9.18 16.85
N ALA A 115 1.57 -10.51 16.87
CA ALA A 115 0.43 -11.28 16.37
C ALA A 115 -0.88 -10.91 17.11
N GLY A 116 -0.82 -10.74 18.44
CA GLY A 116 -1.95 -10.26 19.24
C GLY A 116 -2.43 -8.86 18.83
N ALA A 117 -1.49 -7.93 18.66
CA ALA A 117 -1.77 -6.56 18.22
C ALA A 117 -2.39 -6.53 16.81
N VAL A 118 -1.90 -7.36 15.88
CA VAL A 118 -2.46 -7.50 14.52
C VAL A 118 -3.92 -7.97 14.59
N ARG A 119 -4.25 -8.99 15.38
CA ARG A 119 -5.64 -9.44 15.57
C ARG A 119 -6.54 -8.33 16.13
N SER A 120 -6.06 -7.62 17.15
CA SER A 120 -6.81 -6.52 17.77
C SER A 120 -7.05 -5.37 16.78
N ALA A 121 -6.03 -4.97 16.03
CA ALA A 121 -6.16 -3.93 15.02
C ALA A 121 -7.08 -4.34 13.85
N THR A 122 -7.05 -5.61 13.45
CA THR A 122 -7.95 -6.15 12.42
C THR A 122 -9.42 -6.01 12.85
N ALA A 123 -9.73 -6.25 14.12
CA ALA A 123 -11.08 -6.11 14.65
C ALA A 123 -11.61 -4.66 14.61
N LEU A 124 -10.72 -3.64 14.53
CA LEU A 124 -11.11 -2.24 14.37
C LEU A 124 -11.52 -1.87 12.93
N GLY A 125 -11.44 -2.81 11.98
CA GLY A 125 -11.84 -2.59 10.58
C GLY A 125 -10.78 -1.86 9.73
N VAL A 126 -9.52 -1.82 10.17
CA VAL A 126 -8.43 -1.19 9.40
C VAL A 126 -8.17 -1.95 8.09
N LYS A 127 -7.75 -1.23 7.04
CA LYS A 127 -7.40 -1.81 5.74
C LYS A 127 -5.91 -1.98 5.52
N MET A 128 -5.08 -1.22 6.25
CA MET A 128 -3.62 -1.34 6.27
C MET A 128 -3.10 -1.13 7.68
N MET A 129 -1.99 -1.80 8.02
CA MET A 129 -1.25 -1.51 9.25
C MET A 129 0.25 -1.72 9.08
N THR A 130 1.05 -1.00 9.86
CA THR A 130 2.51 -1.07 9.80
C THR A 130 3.10 -1.90 10.92
N LEU A 131 4.19 -2.59 10.58
CA LEU A 131 5.11 -3.23 11.52
C LEU A 131 6.55 -3.05 11.04
N HIS A 132 7.51 -2.99 11.95
CA HIS A 132 8.91 -2.82 11.58
C HIS A 132 9.50 -4.11 10.98
N ALA A 133 10.10 -4.01 9.79
CA ALA A 133 10.85 -5.13 9.21
C ALA A 133 12.01 -5.59 10.10
N SER A 134 12.61 -4.65 10.86
CA SER A 134 13.70 -4.93 11.81
C SER A 134 13.31 -5.89 12.94
N GLY A 135 12.02 -6.18 13.14
CA GLY A 135 11.55 -7.22 14.07
C GLY A 135 11.92 -8.64 13.66
N GLY A 136 12.43 -8.82 12.45
CA GLY A 136 12.94 -10.08 11.94
C GLY A 136 11.88 -11.02 11.39
N PRO A 137 12.30 -12.12 10.74
CA PRO A 137 11.40 -13.00 10.01
C PRO A 137 10.36 -13.68 10.90
N ALA A 138 10.72 -14.05 12.14
CA ALA A 138 9.80 -14.72 13.07
C ALA A 138 8.62 -13.79 13.45
N MET A 139 8.89 -12.49 13.71
CA MET A 139 7.85 -11.51 14.02
C MET A 139 6.94 -11.26 12.81
N LEU A 140 7.51 -11.09 11.62
CA LEU A 140 6.76 -10.87 10.39
C LEU A 140 5.88 -12.07 10.04
N SER A 141 6.41 -13.29 10.14
CA SER A 141 5.65 -14.52 9.90
C SER A 141 4.52 -14.70 10.90
N ALA A 142 4.75 -14.41 12.19
CA ALA A 142 3.70 -14.48 13.21
C ALA A 142 2.58 -13.45 12.97
N ALA A 143 2.94 -12.24 12.53
CA ALA A 143 1.98 -11.21 12.12
C ALA A 143 1.12 -11.67 10.92
N ARG A 144 1.73 -12.29 9.91
CA ARG A 144 1.02 -12.85 8.75
C ARG A 144 0.07 -13.97 9.17
N ALA A 145 0.55 -14.93 9.94
CA ALA A 145 -0.27 -16.05 10.44
C ALA A 145 -1.46 -15.59 11.30
N ALA A 146 -1.35 -14.42 11.95
CA ALA A 146 -2.44 -13.85 12.74
C ALA A 146 -3.66 -13.44 11.88
N LEU A 147 -3.51 -13.36 10.56
CA LEU A 147 -4.57 -13.04 9.59
C LEU A 147 -5.14 -14.29 8.88
N ASP A 148 -4.64 -15.49 9.20
CA ASP A 148 -5.15 -16.71 8.59
C ASP A 148 -6.63 -16.91 8.93
N GLY A 149 -7.46 -17.14 7.89
CA GLY A 149 -8.90 -17.33 8.04
C GLY A 149 -9.70 -16.01 8.16
N VAL A 150 -9.06 -14.84 8.14
CA VAL A 150 -9.76 -13.55 8.07
C VAL A 150 -10.28 -13.34 6.64
N ALA A 151 -11.59 -13.07 6.48
CA ALA A 151 -12.23 -12.97 5.15
C ALA A 151 -11.75 -11.76 4.34
N ASP A 152 -11.52 -10.62 5.00
CA ASP A 152 -11.03 -9.37 4.39
C ASP A 152 -9.85 -8.84 5.25
N PRO A 153 -8.67 -9.47 5.14
CA PRO A 153 -7.55 -9.12 5.98
C PRO A 153 -6.95 -7.77 5.58
N PRO A 154 -6.50 -6.97 6.55
CA PRO A 154 -5.73 -5.78 6.25
C PRO A 154 -4.39 -6.12 5.62
N GLU A 155 -3.90 -5.23 4.75
CA GLU A 155 -2.52 -5.32 4.25
C GLU A 155 -1.52 -5.00 5.35
N LEU A 156 -0.57 -5.91 5.56
CA LEU A 156 0.56 -5.70 6.45
C LEU A 156 1.71 -5.03 5.71
N LEU A 157 2.11 -3.86 6.18
CA LEU A 157 3.16 -3.06 5.56
C LEU A 157 4.43 -3.11 6.41
N ALA A 158 5.48 -3.73 5.89
CA ALA A 158 6.78 -3.76 6.55
C ALA A 158 7.52 -2.42 6.37
N VAL A 159 7.72 -1.70 7.47
CA VAL A 159 8.51 -0.47 7.48
C VAL A 159 10.00 -0.85 7.39
N THR A 160 10.68 -0.36 6.38
CA THR A 160 12.10 -0.62 6.14
C THR A 160 12.99 0.31 6.96
N VAL A 161 13.49 1.39 6.37
CA VAL A 161 14.26 2.43 7.07
C VAL A 161 13.43 3.70 7.15
N LEU A 162 13.28 4.27 8.34
CA LEU A 162 12.52 5.50 8.54
C LEU A 162 13.06 6.62 7.63
N THR A 163 12.16 7.38 7.01
CA THR A 163 12.52 8.44 6.05
C THR A 163 13.28 9.61 6.68
N SER A 164 13.28 9.71 8.01
CA SER A 164 14.06 10.67 8.78
C SER A 164 15.52 10.26 8.98
N LEU A 165 15.86 8.98 8.80
CA LEU A 165 17.22 8.48 9.00
C LEU A 165 18.09 8.69 7.75
N ASP A 166 19.22 9.38 7.94
CA ASP A 166 20.31 9.46 6.97
C ASP A 166 21.42 8.44 7.27
N GLN A 167 22.48 8.44 6.50
CA GLN A 167 23.62 7.53 6.66
C GLN A 167 24.24 7.58 8.06
N ALA A 168 24.39 8.77 8.63
CA ALA A 168 25.01 8.94 9.95
C ALA A 168 24.12 8.35 11.05
N GLN A 169 22.82 8.54 10.95
CA GLN A 169 21.84 8.02 11.91
C GLN A 169 21.66 6.51 11.80
N VAL A 170 21.72 5.94 10.60
CA VAL A 170 21.75 4.49 10.38
C VAL A 170 23.00 3.88 11.02
N ALA A 171 24.17 4.52 10.86
CA ALA A 171 25.41 4.08 11.51
C ALA A 171 25.35 4.22 13.04
N ALA A 172 24.72 5.27 13.55
CA ALA A 172 24.58 5.51 15.01
C ALA A 172 23.77 4.43 15.72
N VAL A 173 22.84 3.75 15.04
CA VAL A 173 22.10 2.61 15.59
C VAL A 173 22.78 1.26 15.33
N GLY A 174 24.07 1.28 14.94
CA GLY A 174 24.90 0.08 14.79
C GLY A 174 24.77 -0.64 13.43
N LEU A 175 24.15 -0.03 12.45
CA LEU A 175 24.00 -0.60 11.11
C LEU A 175 25.12 -0.09 10.19
N ASN A 176 25.94 -1.02 9.68
CA ASN A 176 27.10 -0.72 8.85
C ASN A 176 26.81 -0.66 7.33
N ARG A 177 25.52 -0.53 6.96
CA ARG A 177 25.07 -0.43 5.57
C ARG A 177 24.59 0.97 5.26
N SER A 178 24.58 1.32 3.98
CA SER A 178 23.83 2.50 3.53
C SER A 178 22.33 2.32 3.76
N PRO A 179 21.55 3.42 3.88
CA PRO A 179 20.09 3.32 3.95
C PRO A 179 19.48 2.48 2.82
N ALA A 180 19.97 2.62 1.60
CA ALA A 180 19.47 1.88 0.45
C ALA A 180 19.75 0.37 0.57
N GLU A 181 20.96 -0.03 0.93
CA GLU A 181 21.31 -1.44 1.16
C GLU A 181 20.54 -2.04 2.33
N GLN A 182 20.30 -1.26 3.38
CA GLN A 182 19.51 -1.71 4.52
C GLN A 182 18.02 -1.88 4.14
N VAL A 183 17.46 -0.98 3.34
CA VAL A 183 16.11 -1.08 2.79
C VAL A 183 15.96 -2.36 1.96
N GLU A 184 16.89 -2.62 1.06
CA GLU A 184 16.85 -3.82 0.21
C GLU A 184 16.94 -5.11 1.04
N LEU A 185 17.85 -5.16 2.03
CA LEU A 185 17.98 -6.30 2.94
C LEU A 185 16.67 -6.59 3.68
N LEU A 186 16.08 -5.55 4.28
CA LEU A 186 14.83 -5.66 5.04
C LEU A 186 13.66 -6.07 4.15
N ALA A 187 13.60 -5.54 2.93
CA ALA A 187 12.56 -5.91 1.97
C ALA A 187 12.69 -7.37 1.51
N ARG A 188 13.89 -7.84 1.18
CA ARG A 188 14.13 -9.26 0.83
C ARG A 188 13.76 -10.19 1.98
N MET A 189 14.13 -9.83 3.21
CA MET A 189 13.76 -10.60 4.41
C MET A 189 12.23 -10.60 4.60
N GLY A 190 11.57 -9.44 4.42
CA GLY A 190 10.13 -9.33 4.51
C GLY A 190 9.40 -10.19 3.49
N LEU A 191 9.85 -10.18 2.22
CA LEU A 191 9.32 -11.06 1.16
C LEU A 191 9.45 -12.53 1.54
N GLY A 192 10.63 -12.95 2.07
CA GLY A 192 10.86 -14.30 2.56
C GLY A 192 9.96 -14.70 3.73
N ALA A 193 9.48 -13.73 4.52
CA ALA A 193 8.52 -13.92 5.61
C ALA A 193 7.04 -13.79 5.17
N GLY A 194 6.77 -13.66 3.85
CA GLY A 194 5.43 -13.58 3.28
C GLY A 194 4.81 -12.17 3.26
N MET A 195 5.61 -11.13 3.52
CA MET A 195 5.14 -9.75 3.38
C MET A 195 5.04 -9.39 1.88
N ARG A 196 3.99 -8.64 1.53
CA ARG A 196 3.78 -8.11 0.16
C ARG A 196 3.82 -6.60 0.12
N GLY A 197 3.58 -5.95 1.26
CA GLY A 197 3.53 -4.51 1.42
C GLY A 197 4.75 -3.94 2.15
N PHE A 198 5.22 -2.77 1.69
CA PHE A 198 6.37 -2.07 2.28
C PHE A 198 6.12 -0.57 2.36
N VAL A 199 6.63 0.04 3.44
CA VAL A 199 6.77 1.49 3.55
C VAL A 199 8.23 1.85 3.26
N CYS A 200 8.45 2.74 2.29
CA CYS A 200 9.78 3.18 1.87
C CYS A 200 9.78 4.67 1.51
N SER A 201 10.97 5.27 1.44
CA SER A 201 11.07 6.64 0.92
C SER A 201 10.93 6.68 -0.59
N PRO A 202 10.64 7.87 -1.16
CA PRO A 202 10.60 8.02 -2.62
C PRO A 202 11.88 7.59 -3.35
N LEU A 203 13.03 7.63 -2.68
CA LEU A 203 14.33 7.30 -3.29
C LEU A 203 14.50 5.80 -3.54
N GLU A 204 13.79 4.96 -2.80
CA GLU A 204 13.90 3.49 -2.90
C GLU A 204 12.78 2.85 -3.71
N VAL A 205 11.77 3.62 -4.17
CA VAL A 205 10.58 3.08 -4.86
C VAL A 205 10.96 2.24 -6.07
N ALA A 206 11.82 2.74 -6.96
CA ALA A 206 12.17 2.03 -8.19
C ALA A 206 12.89 0.71 -7.92
N SER A 207 13.84 0.70 -6.96
CA SER A 207 14.56 -0.52 -6.58
C SER A 207 13.65 -1.54 -5.89
N LEU A 208 12.74 -1.09 -5.01
CA LEU A 208 11.78 -1.96 -4.37
C LEU A 208 10.71 -2.47 -5.35
N ARG A 209 10.28 -1.66 -6.32
CA ARG A 209 9.37 -2.12 -7.37
C ARG A 209 10.01 -3.23 -8.23
N ALA A 210 11.29 -3.09 -8.58
CA ALA A 210 12.02 -4.13 -9.27
C ALA A 210 12.15 -5.42 -8.44
N LEU A 211 12.28 -5.29 -7.11
CA LEU A 211 12.38 -6.42 -6.19
C LEU A 211 11.04 -7.11 -5.93
N THR A 212 9.96 -6.33 -5.72
CA THR A 212 8.65 -6.85 -5.32
C THR A 212 7.78 -7.27 -6.50
N GLY A 213 8.13 -6.85 -7.72
CA GLY A 213 7.30 -7.03 -8.91
C GLY A 213 6.05 -6.12 -8.90
N PRO A 214 5.17 -6.25 -9.90
CA PRO A 214 3.98 -5.40 -10.06
C PRO A 214 2.97 -5.56 -8.92
N GLU A 215 2.89 -6.74 -8.32
CA GLU A 215 1.93 -7.08 -7.25
C GLU A 215 2.36 -6.57 -5.85
N GLY A 216 3.59 -6.09 -5.71
CA GLY A 216 4.06 -5.53 -4.45
C GLY A 216 3.37 -4.22 -4.11
N ILE A 217 3.06 -3.99 -2.84
CA ILE A 217 2.41 -2.76 -2.38
C ILE A 217 3.46 -1.84 -1.78
N LEU A 218 3.70 -0.70 -2.43
CA LEU A 218 4.65 0.31 -1.98
C LEU A 218 3.90 1.56 -1.51
N VAL A 219 3.93 1.80 -0.20
CA VAL A 219 3.32 2.96 0.44
C VAL A 219 4.41 3.99 0.74
N VAL A 220 4.29 5.18 0.16
CA VAL A 220 5.38 6.15 0.08
C VAL A 220 5.02 7.45 0.80
N PRO A 221 5.54 7.70 2.01
CA PRO A 221 5.48 9.00 2.67
C PRO A 221 6.56 9.95 2.13
N GLY A 222 6.59 11.18 2.64
CA GLY A 222 7.57 12.17 2.19
C GLY A 222 7.22 12.82 0.85
N ILE A 223 5.95 12.77 0.50
CA ILE A 223 5.44 13.39 -0.72
C ILE A 223 5.24 14.89 -0.50
N ARG A 224 5.77 15.68 -1.44
CA ARG A 224 5.67 17.14 -1.46
C ARG A 224 5.33 17.62 -2.87
N PRO A 225 4.21 18.29 -3.09
CA PRO A 225 3.96 18.99 -4.33
C PRO A 225 5.07 20.00 -4.65
N ALA A 226 5.24 20.34 -5.90
CA ALA A 226 6.26 21.32 -6.32
C ALA A 226 6.07 22.64 -5.56
N GLY A 227 7.17 23.16 -4.97
CA GLY A 227 7.17 24.40 -4.18
C GLY A 227 6.74 24.26 -2.71
N ALA A 228 6.31 23.09 -2.24
CA ALA A 228 5.97 22.89 -0.84
C ALA A 228 7.22 22.77 0.04
N ALA A 229 7.13 23.22 1.32
CA ALA A 229 8.22 23.14 2.28
C ALA A 229 8.61 21.67 2.59
N THR A 230 9.91 21.40 2.71
CA THR A 230 10.44 20.05 2.97
C THR A 230 10.17 19.57 4.40
N GLY A 231 10.16 20.49 5.39
CA GLY A 231 9.99 20.17 6.81
C GLY A 231 11.10 19.27 7.33
N ASP A 232 10.75 18.31 8.18
CA ASP A 232 11.63 17.30 8.80
C ASP A 232 11.95 16.11 7.86
N GLN A 233 11.32 16.02 6.70
CA GLN A 233 11.54 14.94 5.73
C GLN A 233 12.83 15.20 4.94
N LYS A 234 13.79 14.28 5.00
CA LYS A 234 15.08 14.38 4.28
C LYS A 234 15.04 13.76 2.89
N ARG A 235 14.11 12.85 2.65
CA ARG A 235 13.98 12.05 1.42
C ARG A 235 12.57 12.27 0.85
N ILE A 236 12.43 13.26 -0.03
CA ILE A 236 11.15 13.72 -0.60
C ILE A 236 11.09 13.54 -2.11
N ALA A 237 9.88 13.47 -2.64
CA ALA A 237 9.60 13.59 -4.07
C ALA A 237 8.21 14.22 -4.31
N THR A 238 7.97 14.63 -5.56
CA THR A 238 6.62 15.03 -6.02
C THR A 238 5.72 13.80 -6.21
N PRO A 239 4.38 13.95 -6.14
CA PRO A 239 3.43 12.90 -6.49
C PRO A 239 3.76 12.23 -7.82
N THR A 240 3.96 13.03 -8.87
CA THR A 240 4.32 12.55 -10.21
C THR A 240 5.55 11.65 -10.20
N LYS A 241 6.64 12.09 -9.54
CA LYS A 241 7.88 11.32 -9.50
C LYS A 241 7.70 9.98 -8.80
N ALA A 242 7.01 9.97 -7.65
CA ALA A 242 6.81 8.75 -6.88
C ALA A 242 5.95 7.73 -7.65
N LEU A 243 4.86 8.16 -8.28
CA LEU A 243 3.99 7.28 -9.09
C LEU A 243 4.72 6.70 -10.29
N ARG A 244 5.47 7.52 -11.05
CA ARG A 244 6.27 7.04 -12.19
C ARG A 244 7.36 6.05 -11.81
N GLN A 245 7.85 6.12 -10.58
CA GLN A 245 8.79 5.14 -10.03
C GLN A 245 8.12 3.84 -9.56
N GLY A 246 6.79 3.79 -9.53
CA GLY A 246 6.02 2.60 -9.19
C GLY A 246 5.44 2.58 -7.77
N ALA A 247 5.27 3.73 -7.10
CA ALA A 247 4.53 3.82 -5.85
C ALA A 247 3.09 3.33 -6.03
N SER A 248 2.57 2.53 -5.08
CA SER A 248 1.18 2.08 -5.07
C SER A 248 0.28 3.12 -4.39
N TYR A 249 0.74 3.67 -3.26
CA TYR A 249 0.03 4.68 -2.48
C TYR A 249 0.97 5.81 -2.08
N LEU A 250 0.44 7.01 -2.01
CA LEU A 250 1.15 8.21 -1.58
C LEU A 250 0.57 8.70 -0.26
N VAL A 251 1.42 8.89 0.76
CA VAL A 251 1.02 9.44 2.05
C VAL A 251 1.38 10.91 2.12
N VAL A 252 0.36 11.76 2.24
CA VAL A 252 0.49 13.20 2.32
C VAL A 252 -0.09 13.69 3.65
N GLY A 253 0.71 14.45 4.41
CA GLY A 253 0.29 15.09 5.66
C GLY A 253 0.21 16.60 5.48
N ARG A 254 1.17 17.34 6.07
CA ARG A 254 1.21 18.80 6.15
C ARG A 254 0.84 19.57 4.87
N PRO A 255 1.23 19.17 3.65
CA PRO A 255 0.77 19.85 2.44
C PRO A 255 -0.75 19.95 2.29
N ILE A 256 -1.49 19.03 2.90
CA ILE A 256 -2.95 19.04 2.97
C ILE A 256 -3.41 19.59 4.32
N THR A 257 -2.95 19.00 5.42
CA THR A 257 -3.49 19.22 6.76
C THR A 257 -3.19 20.62 7.34
N GLN A 258 -2.19 21.31 6.80
CA GLN A 258 -1.82 22.69 7.20
C GLN A 258 -2.09 23.71 6.08
N ALA A 259 -2.78 23.33 5.01
CA ALA A 259 -3.23 24.27 4.00
C ALA A 259 -4.35 25.16 4.54
N SER A 260 -4.48 26.37 3.99
CA SER A 260 -5.61 27.26 4.30
C SER A 260 -6.96 26.67 3.88
N ASP A 261 -6.96 25.88 2.82
CA ASP A 261 -8.08 25.05 2.35
C ASP A 261 -7.55 23.63 2.10
N PRO A 262 -7.77 22.69 3.05
CA PRO A 262 -7.33 21.30 2.91
C PRO A 262 -7.98 20.57 1.73
N ALA A 263 -9.24 20.89 1.41
CA ALA A 263 -9.94 20.24 0.30
C ALA A 263 -9.35 20.66 -1.06
N GLU A 264 -9.10 21.97 -1.24
CA GLU A 264 -8.45 22.48 -2.45
C GLU A 264 -7.02 21.91 -2.61
N ALA A 265 -6.27 21.82 -1.50
CA ALA A 265 -4.93 21.26 -1.51
C ALA A 265 -4.93 19.76 -1.87
N ALA A 266 -5.89 18.99 -1.36
CA ALA A 266 -6.05 17.57 -1.71
C ALA A 266 -6.42 17.40 -3.18
N GLU A 267 -7.35 18.20 -3.70
CA GLU A 267 -7.77 18.17 -5.10
C GLU A 267 -6.61 18.49 -6.06
N ALA A 268 -5.80 19.50 -5.75
CA ALA A 268 -4.62 19.83 -6.56
C ALA A 268 -3.62 18.65 -6.63
N ILE A 269 -3.44 17.92 -5.52
CA ILE A 269 -2.59 16.73 -5.49
C ILE A 269 -3.20 15.58 -6.30
N LEU A 270 -4.51 15.36 -6.20
CA LEU A 270 -5.22 14.35 -6.97
C LEU A 270 -5.11 14.60 -8.47
N GLN A 271 -5.22 15.86 -8.91
CA GLN A 271 -5.02 16.24 -10.31
C GLN A 271 -3.59 15.96 -10.80
N GLU A 272 -2.57 16.27 -9.98
CA GLU A 272 -1.18 15.92 -10.29
C GLU A 272 -0.98 14.40 -10.39
N MET A 273 -1.59 13.63 -9.47
CA MET A 273 -1.54 12.17 -9.49
C MET A 273 -2.22 11.59 -10.73
N ALA A 274 -3.42 12.07 -11.07
CA ALA A 274 -4.17 11.63 -12.25
C ALA A 274 -3.38 11.89 -13.55
N ALA A 275 -2.79 13.07 -13.69
CA ALA A 275 -1.93 13.40 -14.83
C ALA A 275 -0.71 12.46 -14.92
N ALA A 276 -0.13 12.07 -13.78
CA ALA A 276 1.00 11.12 -13.74
C ALA A 276 0.60 9.69 -14.10
N LEU A 277 -0.62 9.27 -13.76
CA LEU A 277 -1.16 7.93 -14.07
C LEU A 277 -1.57 7.79 -15.53
N ASN A 278 -1.92 8.91 -16.20
CA ASN A 278 -2.29 8.96 -17.63
C ASN A 278 -1.07 9.03 -18.56
N SER A 279 0.15 9.13 -18.04
CA SER A 279 1.39 9.34 -18.82
C SER A 279 2.23 8.08 -18.93
#